data_b104a2f611ce9f5a923a38076bab01ea
#
_entry.id   b104a2f611ce9f5a923a38076bab01ea
#
_cell.length_a   1.000
_cell.length_b   1.000
_cell.length_c   1.000
_cell.angle_alpha   90.00
_cell.angle_beta   90.00
_cell.angle_gamma   90.00
#
_symmetry.space_group_name_H-M   'P 1'
#
loop_
_entity.id
_entity.type
_entity.pdbx_description
1 polymer ?
#
loop_
_entity_poly.entity_id
_entity_poly.type
_entity_poly.pdbx_seq_one_letter_code
_entity_poly.pdbx_strand_id
1 'polypeptide(L)'
;MGPLSDKQQLTKPNNQMKNKLKFSYATVLTLFVVTLIATACSSPKKDTKVEDNIKMYTHVWDEIINKGKLDMFNDSNFTKTVIMHASPTDVVGIDSARAYYTNYLTGFTDITFTIKDVFGMDEKLVKHWNFKGKHTGVFFGIPATGKNVDIDGVTLVRMDNGKIAEERDFLDNLEFMQQLGLIPR
;
A
#
# COMPACT_ATOMS: atom_id res chain seq x y z
N MET A 1 61.58 9.25 88.89
CA MET A 1 61.10 8.12 88.13
C MET A 1 59.91 8.63 87.35
N GLY A 2 60.08 8.90 86.05
CA GLY A 2 59.13 9.64 85.29
C GLY A 2 58.08 8.82 84.58
N PRO A 3 57.00 9.45 84.16
CA PRO A 3 56.02 8.83 83.23
C PRO A 3 56.15 9.34 81.80
N LEU A 4 55.96 8.45 80.87
CA LEU A 4 55.89 8.69 79.41
C LEU A 4 54.45 9.14 79.10
N SER A 5 54.39 10.24 78.35
CA SER A 5 53.17 10.76 77.69
C SER A 5 53.00 10.16 76.36
N ASP A 6 51.87 9.51 76.09
CA ASP A 6 51.46 9.02 74.78
C ASP A 6 50.45 9.96 74.20
N LYS A 7 50.82 10.65 73.11
CA LYS A 7 49.91 11.52 72.33
C LYS A 7 49.34 10.73 71.19
N GLN A 8 48.08 10.38 71.29
CA GLN A 8 47.30 9.86 70.15
C GLN A 8 47.08 10.96 69.09
N GLN A 9 47.60 10.75 67.91
CA GLN A 9 47.27 11.55 66.70
C GLN A 9 45.99 11.05 66.12
N LEU A 10 44.94 11.88 66.12
CA LEU A 10 43.71 11.70 65.39
C LEU A 10 43.99 11.97 63.89
N THR A 11 43.96 10.93 63.07
CA THR A 11 44.00 11.04 61.62
C THR A 11 42.67 11.56 61.04
N LYS A 12 42.71 12.67 60.34
CA LYS A 12 41.55 13.24 59.60
C LYS A 12 41.12 12.30 58.48
N PRO A 13 39.85 12.06 58.26
CA PRO A 13 39.36 11.22 57.17
C PRO A 13 39.63 11.88 55.81
N ASN A 14 40.18 11.07 54.91
CA ASN A 14 40.59 11.46 53.59
C ASN A 14 39.40 11.90 52.72
N ASN A 15 39.34 13.18 52.39
CA ASN A 15 38.29 13.82 51.61
C ASN A 15 38.28 13.47 50.09
N GLN A 16 39.26 12.66 49.66
CA GLN A 16 39.35 12.28 48.22
C GLN A 16 38.35 11.21 47.77
N MET A 17 37.86 10.37 48.70
CA MET A 17 36.91 9.30 48.33
C MET A 17 35.52 9.82 48.05
N LYS A 18 35.08 10.93 48.65
CA LYS A 18 33.74 11.51 48.45
C LYS A 18 33.57 12.18 47.08
N ASN A 19 34.67 12.70 46.51
CA ASN A 19 34.61 13.34 45.18
C ASN A 19 34.63 12.34 44.02
N LYS A 20 35.28 11.16 44.18
CA LYS A 20 35.26 10.11 43.14
C LYS A 20 33.88 9.47 42.99
N LEU A 21 33.13 9.33 44.09
CA LEU A 21 31.79 8.74 44.05
C LEU A 21 30.76 9.67 43.38
N LYS A 22 30.86 11.00 43.64
CA LYS A 22 29.95 11.99 43.01
C LYS A 22 30.14 12.13 41.50
N PHE A 23 31.40 11.95 41.03
CA PHE A 23 31.69 11.99 39.57
C PHE A 23 31.15 10.75 38.84
N SER A 24 31.15 9.61 39.50
CA SER A 24 30.63 8.35 38.94
C SER A 24 29.13 8.38 38.70
N TYR A 25 28.35 8.95 39.60
CA TYR A 25 26.86 9.02 39.45
C TYR A 25 26.43 10.02 38.40
N ALA A 26 27.13 11.15 38.25
CA ALA A 26 26.82 12.13 37.21
C ALA A 26 27.12 11.59 35.79
N THR A 27 28.23 10.84 35.62
CA THR A 27 28.61 10.23 34.36
C THR A 27 27.67 9.07 33.96
N VAL A 28 27.21 8.26 34.92
CA VAL A 28 26.28 7.17 34.68
C VAL A 28 24.90 7.73 34.33
N LEU A 29 24.45 8.79 34.97
CA LEU A 29 23.14 9.42 34.70
C LEU A 29 23.12 10.08 33.31
N THR A 30 24.21 10.73 32.89
CA THR A 30 24.32 11.31 31.52
C THR A 30 24.38 10.25 30.44
N LEU A 31 25.08 9.13 30.66
CA LEU A 31 25.06 8.01 29.69
C LEU A 31 23.67 7.37 29.57
N PHE A 32 22.90 7.26 30.67
CA PHE A 32 21.58 6.67 30.67
C PHE A 32 20.55 7.56 29.94
N VAL A 33 20.65 8.89 30.07
CA VAL A 33 19.79 9.85 29.34
C VAL A 33 20.11 9.88 27.85
N VAL A 34 21.38 9.79 27.45
CA VAL A 34 21.77 9.76 26.05
C VAL A 34 21.31 8.46 25.35
N THR A 35 21.32 7.32 26.06
CA THR A 35 20.81 6.06 25.50
C THR A 35 19.28 6.03 25.36
N LEU A 36 18.53 6.73 26.23
CA LEU A 36 17.07 6.83 26.08
C LEU A 36 16.62 7.71 24.90
N ILE A 37 17.42 8.71 24.53
CA ILE A 37 17.09 9.61 23.40
C ILE A 37 17.38 8.93 22.06
N ALA A 38 18.34 8.01 21.98
CA ALA A 38 18.67 7.29 20.74
C ALA A 38 17.61 6.26 20.29
N THR A 39 16.72 5.83 21.20
CA THR A 39 15.66 4.85 20.88
C THR A 39 14.35 5.51 20.42
N ALA A 40 14.22 6.84 20.47
CA ALA A 40 12.98 7.55 20.16
C ALA A 40 12.83 7.99 18.68
N CYS A 41 13.84 7.75 17.83
CA CYS A 41 13.80 8.08 16.40
C CYS A 41 13.99 6.85 15.51
N SER A 42 13.22 5.79 15.72
CA SER A 42 12.97 4.84 14.65
C SER A 42 11.84 5.42 13.79
N SER A 43 12.20 6.03 12.66
CA SER A 43 11.23 6.31 11.59
C SER A 43 10.42 5.03 11.35
N PRO A 44 9.08 5.10 11.18
CA PRO A 44 8.30 3.91 10.87
C PRO A 44 8.95 3.22 9.68
N LYS A 45 9.34 1.95 9.85
CA LYS A 45 9.95 1.15 8.79
C LYS A 45 8.89 1.08 7.68
N LYS A 46 9.20 1.72 6.55
CA LYS A 46 8.32 1.73 5.39
C LYS A 46 8.03 0.28 5.01
N ASP A 47 6.77 -0.08 4.89
CA ASP A 47 6.38 -1.45 4.54
C ASP A 47 6.68 -1.68 3.06
N THR A 48 7.87 -2.22 2.78
CA THR A 48 8.34 -2.51 1.43
C THR A 48 7.39 -3.46 0.69
N LYS A 49 6.71 -4.37 1.40
CA LYS A 49 5.74 -5.31 0.79
C LYS A 49 4.56 -4.58 0.17
N VAL A 50 3.99 -3.59 0.87
CA VAL A 50 2.88 -2.78 0.34
C VAL A 50 3.33 -1.99 -0.88
N GLU A 51 4.52 -1.40 -0.85
CA GLU A 51 5.05 -0.65 -1.98
C GLU A 51 5.30 -1.53 -3.21
N ASP A 52 5.87 -2.71 -3.00
CA ASP A 52 6.10 -3.69 -4.07
C ASP A 52 4.75 -4.16 -4.66
N ASN A 53 3.74 -4.42 -3.83
CA ASN A 53 2.39 -4.75 -4.26
C ASN A 53 1.77 -3.60 -5.09
N ILE A 54 1.87 -2.35 -4.64
CA ILE A 54 1.35 -1.19 -5.36
C ILE A 54 2.04 -1.06 -6.72
N LYS A 55 3.36 -1.15 -6.77
CA LYS A 55 4.15 -1.06 -8.01
C LYS A 55 3.76 -2.15 -9.01
N MET A 56 3.70 -3.39 -8.57
CA MET A 56 3.28 -4.51 -9.42
C MET A 56 1.86 -4.32 -9.92
N TYR A 57 0.93 -4.01 -9.02
CA TYR A 57 -0.49 -3.82 -9.30
C TYR A 57 -0.74 -2.72 -10.34
N THR A 58 -0.12 -1.55 -10.14
CA THR A 58 -0.27 -0.43 -11.07
C THR A 58 0.33 -0.73 -12.44
N HIS A 59 1.49 -1.40 -12.49
CA HIS A 59 2.10 -1.83 -13.74
C HIS A 59 1.21 -2.80 -14.52
N VAL A 60 0.68 -3.82 -13.85
CA VAL A 60 -0.18 -4.83 -14.50
C VAL A 60 -1.41 -4.19 -15.14
N TRP A 61 -2.10 -3.30 -14.42
CA TRP A 61 -3.30 -2.65 -14.96
C TRP A 61 -3.02 -1.63 -16.06
N ASP A 62 -1.89 -0.92 -16.01
CA ASP A 62 -1.45 -0.07 -17.11
C ASP A 62 -1.19 -0.89 -18.39
N GLU A 63 -0.48 -2.01 -18.26
CA GLU A 63 -0.19 -2.89 -19.39
C GLU A 63 -1.48 -3.50 -19.99
N ILE A 64 -2.42 -3.94 -19.13
CA ILE A 64 -3.68 -4.53 -19.60
C ILE A 64 -4.54 -3.50 -20.33
N ILE A 65 -4.87 -2.38 -19.68
CA ILE A 65 -5.91 -1.48 -20.18
C ILE A 65 -5.36 -0.49 -21.20
N ASN A 66 -4.23 0.16 -20.93
CA ASN A 66 -3.70 1.17 -21.83
C ASN A 66 -2.94 0.56 -23.03
N LYS A 67 -2.35 -0.63 -22.87
CA LYS A 67 -1.55 -1.28 -23.92
C LYS A 67 -2.20 -2.53 -24.51
N GLY A 68 -3.37 -2.92 -24.01
CA GLY A 68 -4.13 -4.06 -24.51
C GLY A 68 -3.47 -5.42 -24.30
N LYS A 69 -2.53 -5.52 -23.34
CA LYS A 69 -1.75 -6.75 -23.09
C LYS A 69 -2.51 -7.74 -22.23
N LEU A 70 -3.40 -8.50 -22.85
CA LEU A 70 -4.19 -9.53 -22.18
C LEU A 70 -3.35 -10.72 -21.68
N ASP A 71 -2.12 -10.90 -22.14
CA ASP A 71 -1.16 -11.89 -21.66
C ASP A 71 -0.66 -11.59 -20.22
N MET A 72 -0.86 -10.38 -19.73
CA MET A 72 -0.65 -10.03 -18.32
C MET A 72 -1.59 -10.78 -17.36
N PHE A 73 -2.73 -11.30 -17.84
CA PHE A 73 -3.54 -12.26 -17.10
C PHE A 73 -2.86 -13.63 -17.09
N ASN A 74 -1.94 -13.82 -16.16
CA ASN A 74 -1.13 -15.04 -16.02
C ASN A 74 -0.82 -15.34 -14.54
N ASP A 75 -0.26 -16.52 -14.29
CA ASP A 75 0.08 -17.02 -12.94
C ASP A 75 1.16 -16.20 -12.21
N SER A 76 1.89 -15.33 -12.91
CA SER A 76 2.86 -14.46 -12.26
C SER A 76 2.20 -13.25 -11.61
N ASN A 77 1.11 -12.75 -12.19
CA ASN A 77 0.44 -11.53 -11.77
C ASN A 77 -0.83 -11.78 -10.95
N PHE A 78 -1.53 -12.90 -11.22
CA PHE A 78 -2.80 -13.25 -10.59
C PHE A 78 -2.72 -14.59 -9.89
N THR A 79 -3.51 -14.78 -8.83
CA THR A 79 -3.73 -16.12 -8.29
C THR A 79 -4.58 -16.93 -9.27
N LYS A 80 -4.41 -18.26 -9.29
CA LYS A 80 -5.19 -19.15 -10.20
C LYS A 80 -6.69 -19.04 -9.98
N THR A 81 -7.09 -18.74 -8.74
CA THR A 81 -8.48 -18.59 -8.31
C THR A 81 -8.86 -17.12 -8.08
N VAL A 82 -8.24 -16.20 -8.81
CA VAL A 82 -8.58 -14.77 -8.71
C VAL A 82 -10.08 -14.55 -8.87
N ILE A 83 -10.63 -13.63 -8.07
CA ILE A 83 -12.05 -13.28 -8.09
C ILE A 83 -12.19 -11.80 -8.46
N MET A 84 -12.87 -11.53 -9.59
CA MET A 84 -13.37 -10.20 -9.91
C MET A 84 -14.84 -10.16 -9.49
N HIS A 85 -15.15 -9.43 -8.44
CA HIS A 85 -16.52 -9.32 -7.94
C HIS A 85 -17.35 -8.47 -8.90
N ALA A 86 -18.16 -9.12 -9.67
CA ALA A 86 -19.07 -8.53 -10.66
C ALA A 86 -20.53 -8.87 -10.37
N SER A 87 -21.47 -8.07 -10.86
CA SER A 87 -22.89 -8.36 -10.75
C SER A 87 -23.41 -8.84 -12.10
N PRO A 88 -24.30 -9.85 -12.15
CA PRO A 88 -24.91 -10.60 -11.03
C PRO A 88 -24.04 -11.76 -10.49
N THR A 89 -22.93 -12.08 -11.13
CA THR A 89 -22.11 -13.25 -10.78
C THR A 89 -20.62 -12.89 -10.83
N ASP A 90 -19.89 -13.32 -9.80
CA ASP A 90 -18.45 -13.15 -9.74
C ASP A 90 -17.74 -13.87 -10.90
N VAL A 91 -16.67 -13.26 -11.39
CA VAL A 91 -15.78 -13.82 -12.42
C VAL A 91 -14.62 -14.49 -11.71
N VAL A 92 -14.48 -15.80 -11.86
CA VAL A 92 -13.49 -16.60 -11.12
C VAL A 92 -12.47 -17.22 -12.06
N GLY A 93 -11.20 -17.03 -11.72
CA GLY A 93 -10.05 -17.60 -12.42
C GLY A 93 -9.50 -16.70 -13.53
N ILE A 94 -8.23 -16.95 -13.88
CA ILE A 94 -7.44 -16.08 -14.79
C ILE A 94 -8.08 -15.98 -16.18
N ASP A 95 -8.50 -17.11 -16.75
CA ASP A 95 -9.07 -17.10 -18.10
C ASP A 95 -10.41 -16.39 -18.16
N SER A 96 -11.24 -16.54 -17.11
CA SER A 96 -12.51 -15.83 -17.01
C SER A 96 -12.29 -14.32 -16.81
N ALA A 97 -11.31 -13.92 -16.00
CA ALA A 97 -10.93 -12.53 -15.81
C ALA A 97 -10.43 -11.91 -17.12
N ARG A 98 -9.57 -12.63 -17.87
CA ARG A 98 -9.12 -12.21 -19.20
C ARG A 98 -10.30 -11.99 -20.15
N ALA A 99 -11.22 -12.94 -20.22
CA ALA A 99 -12.40 -12.85 -21.08
C ALA A 99 -13.31 -11.66 -20.68
N TYR A 100 -13.48 -11.43 -19.38
CA TYR A 100 -14.24 -10.30 -18.85
C TYR A 100 -13.66 -8.95 -19.30
N TYR A 101 -12.35 -8.73 -19.09
CA TYR A 101 -11.70 -7.48 -19.48
C TYR A 101 -11.51 -7.32 -20.99
N THR A 102 -11.55 -8.42 -21.76
CA THR A 102 -11.60 -8.34 -23.23
C THR A 102 -12.79 -7.52 -23.72
N ASN A 103 -13.96 -7.57 -23.02
CA ASN A 103 -15.11 -6.74 -23.38
C ASN A 103 -14.83 -5.24 -23.32
N TYR A 104 -13.99 -4.78 -22.39
CA TYR A 104 -13.58 -3.38 -22.33
C TYR A 104 -12.70 -3.00 -23.51
N LEU A 105 -11.69 -3.83 -23.82
CA LEU A 105 -10.73 -3.55 -24.89
C LEU A 105 -11.33 -3.66 -26.30
N THR A 106 -12.35 -4.50 -26.48
CA THR A 106 -13.06 -4.64 -27.76
C THR A 106 -14.28 -3.71 -27.88
N GLY A 107 -14.88 -3.33 -26.74
CA GLY A 107 -16.04 -2.44 -26.70
C GLY A 107 -15.70 -0.97 -26.89
N PHE A 108 -14.47 -0.57 -26.54
CA PHE A 108 -14.07 0.83 -26.56
C PHE A 108 -12.82 1.06 -27.40
N THR A 109 -12.75 2.23 -28.06
CA THR A 109 -11.54 2.81 -28.65
C THR A 109 -11.12 4.06 -27.89
N ASP A 110 -9.95 4.60 -28.23
CA ASP A 110 -9.39 5.82 -27.61
C ASP A 110 -9.32 5.70 -26.06
N ILE A 111 -9.02 4.50 -25.60
CA ILE A 111 -8.98 4.20 -24.17
C ILE A 111 -7.84 4.96 -23.51
N THR A 112 -8.16 5.62 -22.40
CA THR A 112 -7.20 6.16 -21.45
C THR A 112 -7.61 5.74 -20.04
N PHE A 113 -6.78 4.93 -19.42
CA PHE A 113 -6.97 4.50 -18.03
C PHE A 113 -5.92 5.16 -17.15
N THR A 114 -6.37 5.98 -16.23
CA THR A 114 -5.50 6.71 -15.31
C THR A 114 -5.69 6.20 -13.90
N ILE A 115 -4.65 5.64 -13.31
CA ILE A 115 -4.61 5.37 -11.88
C ILE A 115 -4.22 6.67 -11.18
N LYS A 116 -5.18 7.27 -10.47
CA LYS A 116 -5.02 8.58 -9.80
C LYS A 116 -4.29 8.44 -8.49
N ASP A 117 -4.59 7.37 -7.74
CA ASP A 117 -3.98 7.07 -6.45
C ASP A 117 -4.10 5.59 -6.11
N VAL A 118 -3.11 5.06 -5.41
CA VAL A 118 -3.15 3.72 -4.82
C VAL A 118 -2.49 3.78 -3.44
N PHE A 119 -3.19 3.29 -2.46
CA PHE A 119 -2.67 3.13 -1.10
C PHE A 119 -3.14 1.81 -0.50
N GLY A 120 -2.50 1.39 0.58
CA GLY A 120 -2.87 0.12 1.19
C GLY A 120 -2.17 -0.17 2.49
N MET A 121 -2.49 -1.33 3.03
CA MET A 121 -1.90 -1.88 4.23
C MET A 121 -1.88 -3.41 4.11
N ASP A 122 -0.74 -4.02 4.43
CA ASP A 122 -0.52 -5.46 4.30
C ASP A 122 -0.81 -5.97 2.86
N GLU A 123 -1.83 -6.78 2.70
CA GLU A 123 -2.27 -7.36 1.42
C GLU A 123 -3.52 -6.68 0.85
N LYS A 124 -3.95 -5.55 1.42
CA LYS A 124 -5.12 -4.81 0.96
C LYS A 124 -4.70 -3.50 0.32
N LEU A 125 -5.20 -3.27 -0.89
CA LEU A 125 -5.01 -2.01 -1.60
C LEU A 125 -6.35 -1.38 -1.93
N VAL A 126 -6.33 -0.06 -2.09
CA VAL A 126 -7.43 0.74 -2.64
C VAL A 126 -6.86 1.51 -3.81
N LYS A 127 -7.46 1.33 -5.01
CA LYS A 127 -7.11 2.05 -6.23
C LYS A 127 -8.22 3.06 -6.55
N HIS A 128 -7.87 4.33 -6.71
CA HIS A 128 -8.73 5.35 -7.34
C HIS A 128 -8.30 5.52 -8.79
N TRP A 129 -9.25 5.40 -9.71
CA TRP A 129 -8.97 5.41 -11.14
C TRP A 129 -10.00 6.22 -11.94
N ASN A 130 -9.60 6.57 -13.16
CA ASN A 130 -10.49 7.13 -14.18
C ASN A 130 -10.35 6.32 -15.46
N PHE A 131 -11.46 6.03 -16.12
CA PHE A 131 -11.54 5.38 -17.42
C PHE A 131 -12.22 6.30 -18.41
N LYS A 132 -11.58 6.53 -19.55
CA LYS A 132 -12.12 7.24 -20.72
C LYS A 132 -12.06 6.34 -21.93
N GLY A 133 -13.05 6.46 -22.78
CA GLY A 133 -13.06 5.73 -24.07
C GLY A 133 -14.28 6.09 -24.89
N LYS A 134 -14.26 5.68 -26.15
CA LYS A 134 -15.41 5.79 -27.05
C LYS A 134 -16.01 4.41 -27.30
N HIS A 135 -17.29 4.25 -27.03
CA HIS A 135 -17.99 2.97 -27.19
C HIS A 135 -18.24 2.69 -28.66
N THR A 136 -17.38 1.89 -29.29
CA THR A 136 -17.36 1.63 -30.73
C THR A 136 -17.55 0.16 -31.09
N GLY A 137 -17.48 -0.75 -30.12
CA GLY A 137 -17.69 -2.19 -30.29
C GLY A 137 -18.82 -2.72 -29.42
N VAL A 138 -19.02 -4.03 -29.42
CA VAL A 138 -19.97 -4.68 -28.51
C VAL A 138 -19.35 -4.75 -27.11
N PHE A 139 -20.09 -4.25 -26.11
CA PHE A 139 -19.69 -4.24 -24.70
C PHE A 139 -20.72 -4.99 -23.87
N PHE A 140 -20.37 -6.18 -23.38
CA PHE A 140 -21.29 -7.08 -22.64
C PHE A 140 -22.65 -7.26 -23.35
N GLY A 141 -22.63 -7.48 -24.68
CA GLY A 141 -23.85 -7.65 -25.48
C GLY A 141 -24.54 -6.32 -25.88
N ILE A 142 -24.09 -5.19 -25.38
CA ILE A 142 -24.61 -3.87 -25.77
C ILE A 142 -23.95 -3.45 -27.08
N PRO A 143 -24.73 -3.18 -28.16
CA PRO A 143 -24.20 -2.68 -29.42
C PRO A 143 -23.52 -1.31 -29.27
N ALA A 144 -22.54 -1.02 -30.12
CA ALA A 144 -21.82 0.25 -30.13
C ALA A 144 -22.78 1.46 -30.20
N THR A 145 -22.64 2.39 -29.25
CA THR A 145 -23.46 3.61 -29.20
C THR A 145 -22.76 4.82 -29.83
N GLY A 146 -21.45 4.73 -30.08
CA GLY A 146 -20.61 5.83 -30.55
C GLY A 146 -20.38 6.94 -29.52
N LYS A 147 -20.83 6.75 -28.28
CA LYS A 147 -20.70 7.73 -27.20
C LYS A 147 -19.35 7.67 -26.53
N ASN A 148 -18.90 8.82 -26.03
CA ASN A 148 -17.73 8.89 -25.15
C ASN A 148 -18.17 8.65 -23.72
N VAL A 149 -17.28 8.00 -22.95
CA VAL A 149 -17.41 7.81 -21.51
C VAL A 149 -16.20 8.43 -20.80
N ASP A 150 -16.43 8.98 -19.61
CA ASP A 150 -15.42 9.53 -18.70
C ASP A 150 -15.92 9.28 -17.28
N ILE A 151 -15.44 8.20 -16.66
CA ILE A 151 -15.94 7.74 -15.37
C ILE A 151 -14.82 7.53 -14.38
N ASP A 152 -15.09 7.88 -13.12
CA ASP A 152 -14.22 7.57 -12.00
C ASP A 152 -14.72 6.32 -11.25
N GLY A 153 -13.78 5.61 -10.65
CA GLY A 153 -14.10 4.48 -9.80
C GLY A 153 -13.05 4.21 -8.75
N VAL A 154 -13.41 3.35 -7.83
CA VAL A 154 -12.54 2.84 -6.79
C VAL A 154 -12.56 1.32 -6.82
N THR A 155 -11.40 0.70 -6.71
CA THR A 155 -11.27 -0.76 -6.59
C THR A 155 -10.76 -1.11 -5.20
N LEU A 156 -11.45 -2.02 -4.51
CA LEU A 156 -10.90 -2.73 -3.37
C LEU A 156 -10.16 -3.96 -3.87
N VAL A 157 -8.93 -4.14 -3.41
CA VAL A 157 -8.02 -5.17 -3.87
C VAL A 157 -7.52 -6.00 -2.69
N ARG A 158 -7.47 -7.31 -2.87
CA ARG A 158 -6.71 -8.22 -2.00
C ARG A 158 -5.59 -8.84 -2.81
N MET A 159 -4.38 -8.66 -2.29
CA MET A 159 -3.19 -9.34 -2.77
C MET A 159 -2.99 -10.66 -2.02
N ASP A 160 -2.29 -11.58 -2.63
CA ASP A 160 -1.82 -12.82 -1.99
C ASP A 160 -0.43 -13.15 -2.51
N ASN A 161 0.58 -13.10 -1.63
CA ASN A 161 1.97 -13.35 -1.97
C ASN A 161 2.46 -12.58 -3.21
N GLY A 162 2.12 -11.29 -3.31
CA GLY A 162 2.52 -10.41 -4.40
C GLY A 162 1.69 -10.59 -5.68
N LYS A 163 0.58 -11.32 -5.65
CA LYS A 163 -0.34 -11.52 -6.78
C LYS A 163 -1.72 -10.94 -6.48
N ILE A 164 -2.42 -10.53 -7.52
CA ILE A 164 -3.81 -10.06 -7.42
C ILE A 164 -4.70 -11.29 -7.17
N ALA A 165 -5.43 -11.28 -6.06
CA ALA A 165 -6.28 -12.39 -5.63
C ALA A 165 -7.78 -12.06 -5.67
N GLU A 166 -8.15 -10.82 -5.34
CA GLU A 166 -9.55 -10.36 -5.43
C GLU A 166 -9.60 -8.90 -5.80
N GLU A 167 -10.62 -8.52 -6.57
CA GLU A 167 -10.94 -7.13 -6.88
C GLU A 167 -12.45 -6.90 -6.85
N ARG A 168 -12.82 -5.71 -6.40
CA ARG A 168 -14.20 -5.22 -6.46
C ARG A 168 -14.20 -3.77 -6.85
N ASP A 169 -14.74 -3.48 -8.04
CA ASP A 169 -14.90 -2.13 -8.55
C ASP A 169 -16.20 -1.49 -8.03
N PHE A 170 -16.09 -0.22 -7.70
CA PHE A 170 -17.21 0.65 -7.38
C PHE A 170 -17.14 1.88 -8.29
N LEU A 171 -18.18 2.11 -9.04
CA LEU A 171 -18.34 3.28 -9.90
C LEU A 171 -19.79 3.72 -9.91
N ASP A 172 -20.07 4.92 -10.39
CA ASP A 172 -21.43 5.37 -10.62
C ASP A 172 -21.99 4.70 -11.87
N ASN A 173 -22.72 3.59 -11.66
CA ASN A 173 -23.35 2.84 -12.75
C ASN A 173 -24.45 3.65 -13.45
N LEU A 174 -25.13 4.55 -12.72
CA LEU A 174 -26.15 5.41 -13.31
C LEU A 174 -25.51 6.37 -14.30
N GLU A 175 -24.48 7.09 -13.88
CA GLU A 175 -23.72 8.01 -14.72
C GLU A 175 -23.11 7.27 -15.94
N PHE A 176 -22.54 6.08 -15.74
CA PHE A 176 -21.98 5.27 -16.84
C PHE A 176 -23.05 4.92 -17.88
N MET A 177 -24.21 4.43 -17.47
CA MET A 177 -25.34 4.10 -18.36
C MET A 177 -25.89 5.32 -19.09
N GLN A 178 -25.93 6.49 -18.42
CA GLN A 178 -26.31 7.76 -19.04
C GLN A 178 -25.31 8.23 -20.10
N GLN A 179 -24.02 8.12 -19.80
CA GLN A 179 -22.96 8.46 -20.77
C GLN A 179 -22.99 7.55 -21.99
N LEU A 180 -23.27 6.26 -21.82
CA LEU A 180 -23.50 5.34 -22.92
C LEU A 180 -24.77 5.64 -23.72
N GLY A 181 -25.67 6.46 -23.20
CA GLY A 181 -26.95 6.80 -23.84
C GLY A 181 -28.00 5.68 -23.73
N LEU A 182 -27.86 4.78 -22.76
CA LEU A 182 -28.79 3.65 -22.54
C LEU A 182 -29.99 4.04 -21.67
N ILE A 183 -29.83 5.10 -20.89
CA ILE A 183 -30.90 5.69 -20.07
C ILE A 183 -30.86 7.23 -20.20
N PRO A 184 -32.00 7.93 -20.02
CA PRO A 184 -32.03 9.40 -20.05
C PRO A 184 -31.17 10.03 -18.94
N ARG A 185 -30.64 11.20 -19.22
CA ARG A 185 -30.03 12.09 -18.19
C ARG A 185 -31.09 12.85 -17.43
#